data_04df7d12b8f5f99044cd8a78329deedf
#
_entry.id   04df7d12b8f5f99044cd8a78329deedf
#
_cell.length_a   1.000
_cell.length_b   1.000
_cell.length_c   1.000
_cell.angle_alpha   90.00
_cell.angle_beta   90.00
_cell.angle_gamma   90.00
#
_symmetry.space_group_name_H-M   'P 1'
#
loop_
_entity.id
_entity.type
_entity.pdbx_description
1 polymer ?
#
loop_
_entity_poly.entity_id
_entity_poly.type
_entity_poly.pdbx_seq_one_letter_code
_entity_poly.pdbx_strand_id
1 'polypeptide(L)'
;SEQGTIFYPSTAGGANWGGNSYDHKRRMLFVNTSRVAQVITMIPKADKDSTQTVSLTSKDDISPQNGTPYTVKREWLLSPFGAPCSPPPWGGLTAINVDSGEIVWDVPLGSIRDKLPIPLPINTNLGTPNIGGPIATRSGLIFIAAAQDNYLRAFDASNGKELWKDKLPAGGQ
;
A
#
# COMPACT_ATOMS: atom_id res chain seq x y z
N SER A 1 7.02 -21.63 3.36
CA SER A 1 7.49 -22.89 2.77
C SER A 1 8.74 -22.62 1.93
N GLU A 2 9.52 -23.63 1.63
CA GLU A 2 10.71 -23.56 0.77
C GLU A 2 10.32 -23.39 -0.72
N GLN A 3 9.11 -23.78 -1.08
CA GLN A 3 8.56 -23.62 -2.44
C GLN A 3 7.94 -22.23 -2.69
N GLY A 4 7.94 -21.37 -1.69
CA GLY A 4 7.23 -20.09 -1.72
C GLY A 4 5.76 -20.21 -1.35
N THR A 5 5.23 -19.16 -0.76
CA THR A 5 3.81 -19.01 -0.38
C THR A 5 3.33 -17.64 -0.79
N ILE A 6 2.21 -17.57 -1.51
CA ILE A 6 1.57 -16.30 -1.85
C ILE A 6 0.94 -15.73 -0.58
N PHE A 7 1.28 -14.49 -0.28
CA PHE A 7 0.80 -13.72 0.86
C PHE A 7 0.02 -12.49 0.39
N TYR A 8 -1.25 -12.39 0.79
CA TYR A 8 -2.13 -11.27 0.42
C TYR A 8 -2.98 -10.84 1.61
N PRO A 9 -3.09 -9.53 1.88
CA PRO A 9 -2.24 -8.47 1.35
C PRO A 9 -0.78 -8.71 1.77
N SER A 10 0.18 -8.06 1.13
CA SER A 10 1.62 -8.28 1.37
C SER A 10 2.04 -8.01 2.83
N THR A 11 3.30 -8.29 3.16
CA THR A 11 3.88 -7.94 4.48
C THR A 11 3.93 -6.43 4.73
N ALA A 12 3.79 -5.60 3.69
CA ALA A 12 3.53 -4.17 3.82
C ALA A 12 2.09 -3.88 4.31
N GLY A 13 1.26 -4.92 4.46
CA GLY A 13 -0.06 -4.87 5.07
C GLY A 13 -1.18 -4.38 4.15
N GLY A 14 -2.42 -4.53 4.59
CA GLY A 14 -3.57 -3.81 4.11
C GLY A 14 -3.48 -2.36 4.61
N ALA A 15 -3.94 -2.09 5.83
CA ALA A 15 -3.62 -0.86 6.56
C ALA A 15 -2.25 -0.98 7.24
N ASN A 16 -1.51 0.12 7.32
CA ASN A 16 -0.15 0.12 7.83
C ASN A 16 0.02 1.12 9.01
N TRP A 17 1.23 1.23 9.52
CA TRP A 17 1.62 2.06 10.66
C TRP A 17 1.33 3.56 10.48
N GLY A 18 1.10 4.05 9.28
CA GLY A 18 0.63 5.42 9.02
C GLY A 18 -0.71 5.76 9.69
N GLY A 19 -1.43 4.73 10.15
CA GLY A 19 -2.65 4.89 10.94
C GLY A 19 -3.89 5.21 10.11
N ASN A 20 -4.96 5.52 10.84
CA ASN A 20 -6.28 5.83 10.29
C ASN A 20 -6.73 7.18 10.84
N SER A 21 -7.71 7.80 10.21
CA SER A 21 -8.30 9.05 10.69
C SER A 21 -9.78 8.87 11.02
N TYR A 22 -10.21 9.44 12.14
CA TYR A 22 -11.59 9.33 12.60
C TYR A 22 -12.29 10.69 12.65
N ASP A 23 -13.43 10.78 12.00
CA ASP A 23 -14.34 11.94 12.07
C ASP A 23 -15.44 11.68 13.08
N HIS A 24 -15.33 12.30 14.25
CA HIS A 24 -16.31 12.19 15.33
C HIS A 24 -17.71 12.66 14.95
N LYS A 25 -17.82 13.69 14.13
CA LYS A 25 -19.11 14.28 13.75
C LYS A 25 -19.87 13.37 12.78
N ARG A 26 -19.15 12.75 11.85
CA ARG A 26 -19.74 11.86 10.84
C ARG A 26 -19.74 10.40 11.25
N ARG A 27 -19.09 10.08 12.37
CA ARG A 27 -18.93 8.70 12.84
C ARG A 27 -18.24 7.81 11.78
N MET A 28 -17.23 8.38 11.11
CA MET A 28 -16.55 7.76 9.99
C MET A 28 -15.07 7.50 10.30
N LEU A 29 -14.62 6.29 10.02
CA LEU A 29 -13.19 5.91 10.01
C LEU A 29 -12.68 5.88 8.58
N PHE A 30 -11.60 6.60 8.30
CA PHE A 30 -10.94 6.60 7.01
C PHE A 30 -9.65 5.79 7.07
N VAL A 31 -9.56 4.78 6.19
CA VAL A 31 -8.49 3.80 6.16
C VAL A 31 -7.91 3.72 4.75
N ASN A 32 -6.62 3.92 4.61
CA ASN A 32 -5.95 3.62 3.35
C ASN A 32 -5.33 2.23 3.40
N THR A 33 -5.37 1.53 2.27
CA THR A 33 -4.93 0.13 2.18
C THR A 33 -4.06 -0.11 0.96
N SER A 34 -3.06 -0.98 1.11
CA SER A 34 -2.31 -1.58 0.00
C SER A 34 -2.87 -2.97 -0.30
N ARG A 35 -3.11 -3.26 -1.60
CA ARG A 35 -3.79 -4.49 -2.07
C ARG A 35 -2.92 -5.22 -3.09
N VAL A 36 -1.68 -5.51 -2.71
CA VAL A 36 -0.70 -6.21 -3.55
C VAL A 36 -0.23 -7.49 -2.87
N ALA A 37 0.15 -8.47 -3.67
CA ALA A 37 0.61 -9.77 -3.18
C ALA A 37 2.14 -9.85 -3.19
N GLN A 38 2.68 -10.66 -2.28
CA GLN A 38 4.07 -11.08 -2.24
C GLN A 38 4.19 -12.60 -2.23
N VAL A 39 5.33 -13.10 -2.69
CA VAL A 39 5.77 -14.48 -2.47
C VAL A 39 6.78 -14.47 -1.33
N ILE A 40 6.54 -15.29 -0.32
CA ILE A 40 7.43 -15.46 0.82
C ILE A 40 8.05 -16.86 0.74
N THR A 41 9.38 -16.91 0.67
CA THR A 41 10.15 -18.15 0.59
C THR A 41 11.06 -18.29 1.81
N MET A 42 11.02 -19.45 2.44
CA MET A 42 11.93 -19.81 3.53
C MET A 42 13.17 -20.47 2.93
N ILE A 43 14.35 -19.88 3.15
CA ILE A 43 15.62 -20.41 2.67
C ILE A 43 16.38 -21.03 3.84
N PRO A 44 16.69 -22.34 3.82
CA PRO A 44 17.51 -22.96 4.85
C PRO A 44 18.88 -22.28 4.96
N LYS A 45 19.32 -22.00 6.18
CA LYS A 45 20.68 -21.50 6.42
C LYS A 45 21.67 -22.65 6.30
N ALA A 46 22.71 -22.48 5.48
CA ALA A 46 23.75 -23.49 5.29
C ALA A 46 24.63 -23.70 6.54
N ASP A 47 24.80 -22.65 7.37
CA ASP A 47 25.54 -22.69 8.64
C ASP A 47 24.87 -21.82 9.70
N LYS A 48 25.01 -22.22 10.98
CA LYS A 48 24.40 -21.51 12.12
C LYS A 48 24.93 -20.09 12.36
N ASP A 49 26.03 -19.70 11.72
CA ASP A 49 26.74 -18.43 11.94
C ASP A 49 26.71 -17.42 10.78
N SER A 50 25.99 -17.71 9.69
CA SER A 50 25.90 -16.72 8.61
C SER A 50 24.95 -15.58 9.00
N THR A 51 25.48 -14.58 9.67
CA THR A 51 24.93 -13.21 9.70
C THR A 51 25.03 -12.63 8.27
N GLN A 52 24.17 -13.06 7.37
CA GLN A 52 24.03 -12.38 6.09
C GLN A 52 23.50 -10.98 6.37
N THR A 53 24.35 -10.01 6.19
CA THR A 53 24.00 -8.59 6.27
C THR A 53 22.96 -8.31 5.19
N VAL A 54 21.77 -7.94 5.59
CA VAL A 54 20.72 -7.52 4.68
C VAL A 54 21.21 -6.30 3.90
N SER A 55 21.44 -6.47 2.60
CA SER A 55 21.63 -5.33 1.72
C SER A 55 20.27 -4.72 1.42
N LEU A 56 19.96 -3.57 2.00
CA LEU A 56 18.75 -2.79 1.72
C LEU A 56 18.68 -2.28 0.27
N THR A 57 19.71 -2.56 -0.53
CA THR A 57 19.83 -2.15 -1.93
C THR A 57 19.66 -3.31 -2.92
N SER A 58 19.52 -4.54 -2.44
CA SER A 58 19.32 -5.68 -3.33
C SER A 58 17.86 -5.74 -3.80
N LYS A 59 17.67 -6.17 -5.03
CA LYS A 59 16.37 -6.46 -5.66
C LYS A 59 15.56 -7.50 -4.88
N ASP A 60 16.23 -8.28 -4.05
CA ASP A 60 15.68 -9.32 -3.19
C ASP A 60 15.68 -8.85 -1.73
N ASP A 61 14.49 -8.73 -1.16
CA ASP A 61 14.31 -8.46 0.28
C ASP A 61 14.52 -9.77 1.06
N ILE A 62 15.78 -9.99 1.48
CA ILE A 62 16.17 -11.14 2.30
C ILE A 62 16.40 -10.67 3.73
N SER A 63 15.64 -11.24 4.67
CA SER A 63 15.74 -10.91 6.09
C SER A 63 16.24 -12.12 6.90
N PRO A 64 17.28 -11.97 7.73
CA PRO A 64 17.68 -13.01 8.65
C PRO A 64 16.59 -13.23 9.70
N GLN A 65 16.26 -14.48 9.97
CA GLN A 65 15.37 -14.87 11.07
C GLN A 65 16.24 -15.35 12.22
N ASN A 66 16.58 -14.45 13.15
CA ASN A 66 17.44 -14.80 14.28
C ASN A 66 16.77 -15.87 15.15
N GLY A 67 17.54 -16.87 15.60
CA GLY A 67 17.03 -17.98 16.39
C GLY A 67 16.32 -19.09 15.60
N THR A 68 16.25 -18.99 14.26
CA THR A 68 15.68 -20.03 13.39
C THR A 68 16.70 -20.54 12.36
N PRO A 69 16.56 -21.78 11.84
CA PRO A 69 17.44 -22.31 10.80
C PRO A 69 17.11 -21.78 9.39
N TYR A 70 16.35 -20.68 9.27
CA TYR A 70 15.92 -20.13 7.99
C TYR A 70 16.19 -18.63 7.89
N THR A 71 16.37 -18.15 6.64
CA THR A 71 16.18 -16.77 6.22
C THR A 71 14.86 -16.66 5.47
N VAL A 72 14.29 -15.44 5.37
CA VAL A 72 13.08 -15.17 4.62
C VAL A 72 13.41 -14.30 3.42
N LYS A 73 13.02 -14.75 2.24
CA LYS A 73 13.02 -13.96 1.00
C LYS A 73 11.59 -13.49 0.71
N ARG A 74 11.42 -12.19 0.41
CA ARG A 74 10.15 -11.60 0.00
C ARG A 74 10.28 -11.04 -1.40
N GLU A 75 9.38 -11.41 -2.28
CA GLU A 75 9.34 -10.95 -3.67
C GLU A 75 7.93 -10.45 -3.98
N TRP A 76 7.83 -9.29 -4.64
CA TRP A 76 6.54 -8.82 -5.13
C TRP A 76 6.04 -9.77 -6.23
N LEU A 77 4.78 -10.18 -6.14
CA LEU A 77 4.15 -11.01 -7.18
C LEU A 77 3.77 -10.11 -8.36
N LEU A 78 4.71 -9.95 -9.28
CA LEU A 78 4.58 -9.08 -10.44
C LEU A 78 4.53 -9.89 -11.74
N SER A 79 3.81 -9.35 -12.72
CA SER A 79 3.83 -9.82 -14.10
C SER A 79 5.20 -9.52 -14.75
N PRO A 80 5.51 -10.11 -15.92
CA PRO A 80 6.72 -9.78 -16.67
C PRO A 80 6.86 -8.30 -17.03
N PHE A 81 5.75 -7.56 -17.05
CA PHE A 81 5.70 -6.12 -17.31
C PHE A 81 5.82 -5.26 -16.04
N GLY A 82 6.03 -5.86 -14.87
CA GLY A 82 6.17 -5.17 -13.60
C GLY A 82 4.85 -4.72 -12.95
N ALA A 83 3.71 -5.09 -13.50
CA ALA A 83 2.41 -4.83 -12.88
C ALA A 83 2.10 -5.90 -11.81
N PRO A 84 1.47 -5.54 -10.68
CA PRO A 84 1.01 -6.54 -9.71
C PRO A 84 0.07 -7.57 -10.33
N CYS A 85 0.23 -8.85 -9.97
CA CYS A 85 -0.64 -9.93 -10.44
C CYS A 85 -1.99 -9.98 -9.70
N SER A 86 -2.16 -9.21 -8.61
CA SER A 86 -3.47 -9.01 -7.98
C SER A 86 -4.34 -8.06 -8.81
N PRO A 87 -5.68 -8.22 -8.81
CA PRO A 87 -6.56 -7.29 -9.50
C PRO A 87 -6.48 -5.88 -8.88
N PRO A 88 -6.58 -4.81 -9.69
CA PRO A 88 -6.68 -3.44 -9.17
C PRO A 88 -8.05 -3.24 -8.46
N PRO A 89 -8.17 -2.20 -7.59
CA PRO A 89 -7.15 -1.19 -7.28
C PRO A 89 -6.06 -1.73 -6.35
N TRP A 90 -4.79 -1.41 -6.66
CA TRP A 90 -3.63 -1.84 -5.86
C TRP A 90 -3.40 -1.01 -4.59
N GLY A 91 -4.08 0.11 -4.48
CA GLY A 91 -4.20 0.93 -3.29
C GLY A 91 -5.57 1.57 -3.23
N GLY A 92 -6.13 1.70 -2.04
CA GLY A 92 -7.46 2.26 -1.83
C GLY A 92 -7.51 3.20 -0.64
N LEU A 93 -8.52 4.07 -0.65
CA LEU A 93 -8.97 4.85 0.50
C LEU A 93 -10.43 4.47 0.74
N THR A 94 -10.72 4.01 1.96
CA THR A 94 -12.00 3.44 2.35
C THR A 94 -12.58 4.25 3.51
N ALA A 95 -13.87 4.54 3.46
CA ALA A 95 -14.60 5.10 4.60
C ALA A 95 -15.54 4.06 5.18
N ILE A 96 -15.48 3.90 6.49
CA ILE A 96 -16.26 2.93 7.26
C ILE A 96 -17.13 3.70 8.26
N ASN A 97 -18.42 3.44 8.29
CA ASN A 97 -19.28 3.92 9.36
C ASN A 97 -19.01 3.06 10.61
N VAL A 98 -18.57 3.69 11.70
CA VAL A 98 -18.19 2.95 12.92
C VAL A 98 -19.38 2.45 13.73
N ASP A 99 -20.58 2.99 13.51
CA ASP A 99 -21.78 2.57 14.21
C ASP A 99 -22.41 1.32 13.57
N SER A 100 -22.39 1.22 12.24
CA SER A 100 -22.89 0.05 11.50
C SER A 100 -21.80 -0.97 11.11
N GLY A 101 -20.53 -0.55 11.06
CA GLY A 101 -19.43 -1.34 10.54
C GLY A 101 -19.40 -1.44 9.00
N GLU A 102 -20.28 -0.73 8.31
CA GLU A 102 -20.41 -0.80 6.86
C GLU A 102 -19.41 0.11 6.14
N ILE A 103 -18.92 -0.35 5.00
CA ILE A 103 -18.15 0.46 4.05
C ILE A 103 -19.12 1.42 3.35
N VAL A 104 -18.93 2.71 3.56
CA VAL A 104 -19.75 3.77 2.93
C VAL A 104 -19.26 4.05 1.51
N TRP A 105 -17.95 4.09 1.32
CA TRP A 105 -17.32 4.21 0.02
C TRP A 105 -15.89 3.65 0.06
N ASP A 106 -15.41 3.20 -1.11
CA ASP A 106 -14.05 2.69 -1.34
C ASP A 106 -13.58 3.16 -2.71
N VAL A 107 -12.51 3.94 -2.75
CA VAL A 107 -11.99 4.55 -3.98
C VAL A 107 -10.52 4.22 -4.19
N PRO A 108 -10.06 4.10 -5.44
CA PRO A 108 -8.65 3.94 -5.73
C PRO A 108 -7.82 5.12 -5.20
N LEU A 109 -6.70 4.83 -4.53
CA LEU A 109 -5.74 5.82 -4.07
C LEU A 109 -4.44 5.69 -4.85
N GLY A 110 -4.10 6.73 -5.61
CA GLY A 110 -2.93 6.77 -6.46
C GLY A 110 -3.19 6.44 -7.92
N SER A 111 -2.26 6.85 -8.77
CA SER A 111 -2.31 6.67 -10.22
C SER A 111 -0.95 6.18 -10.73
N ILE A 112 -0.98 5.33 -11.75
CA ILE A 112 0.24 4.89 -12.46
C ILE A 112 0.60 5.82 -13.63
N ARG A 113 -0.18 6.87 -13.88
CA ARG A 113 -0.08 7.73 -15.08
C ARG A 113 1.34 8.26 -15.32
N ASP A 114 1.97 8.79 -14.27
CA ASP A 114 3.29 9.41 -14.35
C ASP A 114 4.43 8.38 -14.49
N LYS A 115 4.12 7.10 -14.36
CA LYS A 115 5.07 5.98 -14.49
C LYS A 115 5.00 5.31 -15.86
N LEU A 116 4.02 5.66 -16.68
CA LEU A 116 3.87 5.12 -18.03
C LEU A 116 4.77 5.87 -19.01
N PRO A 117 5.50 5.16 -19.89
CA PRO A 117 6.40 5.79 -20.86
C PRO A 117 5.63 6.56 -21.94
N ILE A 118 4.36 6.26 -22.15
CA ILE A 118 3.47 6.91 -23.11
C ILE A 118 2.13 7.17 -22.43
N PRO A 119 1.51 8.37 -22.61
CA PRO A 119 0.17 8.64 -22.11
C PRO A 119 -0.82 7.69 -22.78
N LEU A 120 -1.34 6.72 -22.04
CA LEU A 120 -2.38 5.83 -22.53
C LEU A 120 -3.76 6.48 -22.32
N PRO A 121 -4.69 6.39 -23.30
CA PRO A 121 -6.06 6.91 -23.18
C PRO A 121 -6.96 6.01 -22.33
N ILE A 122 -6.39 5.39 -21.28
CA ILE A 122 -7.10 4.50 -20.34
C ILE A 122 -7.17 5.13 -18.96
N ASN A 123 -8.13 4.68 -18.17
CA ASN A 123 -8.18 5.04 -16.76
C ASN A 123 -6.96 4.50 -16.04
N THR A 124 -6.09 5.38 -15.56
CA THR A 124 -4.86 5.05 -14.83
C THR A 124 -5.03 5.14 -13.31
N ASN A 125 -6.24 5.42 -12.83
CA ASN A 125 -6.59 5.41 -11.41
C ASN A 125 -6.76 3.96 -10.91
N LEU A 126 -5.68 3.19 -11.00
CA LEU A 126 -5.65 1.80 -10.58
C LEU A 126 -5.22 1.63 -9.11
N GLY A 127 -5.03 2.76 -8.42
CA GLY A 127 -4.42 2.77 -7.11
C GLY A 127 -2.93 2.40 -7.16
N THR A 128 -2.19 2.79 -6.15
CA THR A 128 -0.80 2.38 -5.96
C THR A 128 -0.58 1.97 -4.51
N PRO A 129 0.39 1.11 -4.22
CA PRO A 129 0.77 0.85 -2.83
C PRO A 129 1.00 2.16 -2.08
N ASN A 130 0.62 2.19 -0.82
CA ASN A 130 0.65 3.38 0.03
C ASN A 130 0.97 2.96 1.47
N ILE A 131 1.61 3.85 2.24
CA ILE A 131 2.08 3.54 3.60
C ILE A 131 1.66 4.59 4.62
N GLY A 132 1.65 5.88 4.25
CA GLY A 132 1.23 6.98 5.14
C GLY A 132 -0.26 6.92 5.50
N GLY A 133 -0.69 7.77 6.41
CA GLY A 133 -2.07 7.84 6.89
C GLY A 133 -2.85 9.05 6.38
N PRO A 134 -4.19 9.02 6.40
CA PRO A 134 -5.04 10.16 6.10
C PRO A 134 -5.20 11.09 7.30
N ILE A 135 -5.54 12.35 7.03
CA ILE A 135 -5.96 13.34 8.01
C ILE A 135 -7.37 13.82 7.68
N ALA A 136 -8.32 13.55 8.55
CA ALA A 136 -9.67 14.07 8.42
C ALA A 136 -9.81 15.44 9.08
N THR A 137 -10.46 16.36 8.40
CA THR A 137 -10.75 17.70 8.93
C THR A 137 -12.19 17.84 9.38
N ARG A 138 -12.45 18.75 10.30
CA ARG A 138 -13.81 19.05 10.79
C ARG A 138 -14.74 19.54 9.67
N SER A 139 -14.18 20.18 8.63
CA SER A 139 -14.94 20.67 7.47
C SER A 139 -15.38 19.55 6.50
N GLY A 140 -14.88 18.33 6.65
CA GLY A 140 -15.24 17.20 5.79
C GLY A 140 -14.30 16.98 4.64
N LEU A 141 -13.06 17.42 4.76
CA LEU A 141 -11.98 17.08 3.83
C LEU A 141 -11.08 16.02 4.44
N ILE A 142 -10.58 15.13 3.59
CA ILE A 142 -9.56 14.15 3.93
C ILE A 142 -8.32 14.46 3.12
N PHE A 143 -7.21 14.74 3.79
CA PHE A 143 -5.91 14.92 3.14
C PHE A 143 -5.08 13.64 3.28
N ILE A 144 -4.42 13.24 2.19
CA ILE A 144 -3.52 12.09 2.19
C ILE A 144 -2.43 12.24 1.11
N ALA A 145 -1.18 11.88 1.48
CA ALA A 145 -0.02 11.93 0.59
C ALA A 145 0.70 10.58 0.47
N ALA A 146 0.07 9.51 0.93
CA ALA A 146 0.68 8.19 1.13
C ALA A 146 0.97 7.40 -0.14
N ALA A 147 0.42 7.78 -1.30
CA ALA A 147 0.53 7.02 -2.53
C ALA A 147 1.89 7.20 -3.21
N GLN A 148 2.37 6.16 -3.89
CA GLN A 148 3.69 6.14 -4.57
C GLN A 148 3.80 7.07 -5.78
N ASP A 149 2.74 7.77 -6.16
CA ASP A 149 2.75 8.77 -7.25
C ASP A 149 3.13 10.18 -6.80
N ASN A 150 3.43 10.35 -5.50
CA ASN A 150 3.91 11.59 -4.89
C ASN A 150 2.89 12.74 -4.94
N TYR A 151 1.59 12.47 -4.93
CA TYR A 151 0.57 13.52 -4.84
C TYR A 151 0.01 13.63 -3.43
N LEU A 152 -0.08 14.87 -2.93
CA LEU A 152 -0.99 15.23 -1.86
C LEU A 152 -2.38 15.41 -2.46
N ARG A 153 -3.38 14.77 -1.86
CA ARG A 153 -4.77 14.79 -2.32
C ARG A 153 -5.71 15.25 -1.23
N ALA A 154 -6.78 15.93 -1.66
CA ALA A 154 -7.92 16.22 -0.82
C ALA A 154 -9.16 15.50 -1.38
N PHE A 155 -9.84 14.74 -0.51
CA PHE A 155 -11.07 14.03 -0.82
C PHE A 155 -12.24 14.58 -0.02
N ASP A 156 -13.44 14.47 -0.58
CA ASP A 156 -14.69 14.69 0.15
C ASP A 156 -14.96 13.50 1.08
N ALA A 157 -15.10 13.77 2.36
CA ALA A 157 -15.32 12.75 3.39
C ALA A 157 -16.65 12.00 3.23
N SER A 158 -17.65 12.61 2.57
CA SER A 158 -18.98 12.02 2.42
C SER A 158 -19.10 10.99 1.32
N ASN A 159 -18.27 11.09 0.27
CA ASN A 159 -18.42 10.29 -0.95
C ASN A 159 -17.12 9.81 -1.60
N GLY A 160 -15.95 10.17 -1.03
CA GLY A 160 -14.64 9.77 -1.54
C GLY A 160 -14.22 10.43 -2.85
N LYS A 161 -14.90 11.49 -3.30
CA LYS A 161 -14.52 12.21 -4.53
C LYS A 161 -13.20 12.97 -4.31
N GLU A 162 -12.22 12.77 -5.20
CA GLU A 162 -11.01 13.60 -5.26
C GLU A 162 -11.41 15.01 -5.68
N LEU A 163 -11.19 15.99 -4.81
CA LEU A 163 -11.53 17.39 -5.02
C LEU A 163 -10.33 18.20 -5.51
N TRP A 164 -9.13 17.81 -5.07
CA TRP A 164 -7.90 18.52 -5.38
C TRP A 164 -6.71 17.59 -5.22
N LYS A 165 -5.66 17.85 -5.98
CA LYS A 165 -4.33 17.25 -5.80
C LYS A 165 -3.23 18.16 -6.28
N ASP A 166 -2.05 18.04 -5.66
CA ASP A 166 -0.82 18.69 -6.09
C ASP A 166 0.37 17.75 -5.89
N LYS A 167 1.38 17.92 -6.75
CA LYS A 167 2.54 17.04 -6.77
C LYS A 167 3.58 17.50 -5.75
N LEU A 168 4.00 16.57 -4.91
CA LEU A 168 5.07 16.77 -3.94
C LEU A 168 6.44 16.43 -4.57
N PRO A 169 7.52 17.00 -4.07
CA PRO A 169 8.88 16.66 -4.52
C PRO A 169 9.28 15.22 -4.17
N ALA A 170 8.63 14.61 -3.16
CA ALA A 170 8.82 13.23 -2.73
C ALA A 170 7.51 12.68 -2.18
N GLY A 171 7.44 11.35 -2.00
CA GLY A 171 6.29 10.71 -1.36
C GLY A 171 6.08 11.23 0.06
N GLY A 172 4.82 11.50 0.41
CA GLY A 172 4.42 11.86 1.78
C GLY A 172 4.14 10.60 2.62
N GLN A 173 4.31 10.76 3.94
CA GLN A 173 3.97 9.75 4.95
C GLN A 173 3.11 10.36 6.04
#